data_c81423acf81818a893f47b6e76a44297
#
_entry.id   c81423acf81818a893f47b6e76a44297
#
_cell.length_a   1.000
_cell.length_b   1.000
_cell.length_c   1.000
_cell.angle_alpha   90.00
_cell.angle_beta   90.00
_cell.angle_gamma   90.00
#
_symmetry.space_group_name_H-M   'P 1'
#
loop_
_entity.id
_entity.type
_entity.pdbx_description
1 polymer ?
#
loop_
_entity_poly.entity_id
_entity_poly.type
_entity_poly.pdbx_seq_one_letter_code
_entity_poly.pdbx_strand_id
1 'polypeptide(L)'
;MNAVHSLVLLAALALPVSATAGGTLMMATTTSTQDSGLLDALKPVFEKETGMTLKWVAVGTGKALEIAKNCDADVLLVHAPAAEKKFVEEGHGVDRRQVMYNDFVIVGPAADPAGVKGMATAAALKQIAAKKANFVSRGDKSGTHKAEQKLWTKAELAEPSQEKWYISAGQGMMATLNMAAEKQGYALTDRGTWIKFAAVHKDKNPLAVVVEGDKALFNQYSVITVNPAQCPKVQKELAATFEDWWVKPETQKRIAAYQLEGKQLFFPNAGK
;
A
#
# COMPACT_ATOMS: atom_id res chain seq x y z
N MET A 1 53.07 -43.03 44.07
CA MET A 1 51.71 -42.91 43.56
C MET A 1 51.56 -41.46 43.11
N ASN A 2 51.79 -41.19 41.83
CA ASN A 2 51.76 -39.87 41.26
C ASN A 2 50.45 -39.72 40.49
N ALA A 3 49.51 -38.82 40.97
CA ALA A 3 48.32 -38.51 40.31
C ALA A 3 48.55 -37.34 39.27
N VAL A 4 48.41 -37.65 37.99
CA VAL A 4 48.49 -36.69 36.89
C VAL A 4 47.07 -36.07 36.71
N HIS A 5 46.94 -34.79 36.99
CA HIS A 5 45.69 -34.05 36.70
C HIS A 5 45.75 -33.56 35.28
N SER A 6 44.93 -34.12 34.39
CA SER A 6 44.73 -33.63 33.02
C SER A 6 43.77 -32.46 33.05
N LEU A 7 44.30 -31.30 32.70
CA LEU A 7 43.49 -30.06 32.52
C LEU A 7 42.94 -30.08 31.10
N VAL A 8 41.62 -30.26 30.95
CA VAL A 8 40.92 -30.13 29.65
C VAL A 8 40.59 -28.65 29.42
N LEU A 9 41.32 -28.06 28.50
CA LEU A 9 41.05 -26.69 28.05
C LEU A 9 39.89 -26.70 27.04
N LEU A 10 38.67 -26.25 27.44
CA LEU A 10 37.59 -26.05 26.53
C LEU A 10 37.85 -24.75 25.75
N ALA A 11 38.24 -24.84 24.50
CA ALA A 11 38.32 -23.70 23.59
C ALA A 11 36.89 -23.36 23.08
N ALA A 12 36.31 -22.27 23.58
CA ALA A 12 35.08 -21.73 23.04
C ALA A 12 35.36 -21.12 21.65
N LEU A 13 34.90 -21.79 20.58
CA LEU A 13 34.89 -21.22 19.26
C LEU A 13 33.83 -20.09 19.23
N ALA A 14 34.27 -18.85 19.36
CA ALA A 14 33.48 -17.70 19.01
C ALA A 14 33.34 -17.63 17.48
N LEU A 15 32.18 -18.02 16.96
CA LEU A 15 31.83 -17.77 15.55
C LEU A 15 31.81 -16.26 15.33
N PRO A 16 32.47 -15.73 14.30
CA PRO A 16 32.38 -14.32 13.98
C PRO A 16 30.95 -14.05 13.55
N VAL A 17 30.23 -13.22 14.31
CA VAL A 17 29.03 -12.53 13.81
C VAL A 17 29.55 -11.60 12.73
N SER A 18 29.37 -11.98 11.46
CA SER A 18 29.60 -11.09 10.34
C SER A 18 28.64 -9.92 10.50
N ALA A 19 29.12 -8.82 11.05
CA ALA A 19 28.47 -7.54 10.94
C ALA A 19 28.41 -7.22 9.44
N THR A 20 27.26 -7.39 8.82
CA THR A 20 27.00 -6.90 7.47
C THR A 20 27.27 -5.39 7.50
N ALA A 21 28.32 -4.95 6.82
CA ALA A 21 28.64 -3.53 6.69
C ALA A 21 27.40 -2.82 6.14
N GLY A 22 26.86 -1.89 6.93
CA GLY A 22 25.62 -1.20 6.63
C GLY A 22 25.70 -0.45 5.31
N GLY A 23 25.04 -0.99 4.27
CA GLY A 23 24.89 -0.32 2.98
C GLY A 23 23.65 0.59 2.97
N THR A 24 23.57 1.48 1.99
CA THR A 24 22.36 2.28 1.74
C THR A 24 21.53 1.59 0.66
N LEU A 25 20.28 1.27 0.97
CA LEU A 25 19.31 0.72 0.03
C LEU A 25 18.40 1.86 -0.46
N MET A 26 18.27 2.00 -1.77
CA MET A 26 17.36 2.97 -2.40
C MET A 26 16.06 2.30 -2.82
N MET A 27 14.94 2.77 -2.27
CA MET A 27 13.60 2.27 -2.60
C MET A 27 12.81 3.32 -3.40
N ALA A 28 12.13 2.89 -4.46
CA ALA A 28 11.08 3.70 -5.06
C ALA A 28 9.70 3.21 -4.58
N THR A 29 8.87 4.14 -4.14
CA THR A 29 7.55 3.84 -3.57
C THR A 29 6.51 4.87 -3.99
N THR A 30 5.32 4.84 -3.38
CA THR A 30 4.24 5.77 -3.72
C THR A 30 4.04 6.85 -2.65
N THR A 31 3.53 8.01 -3.08
CA THR A 31 3.16 9.09 -2.15
C THR A 31 2.14 8.61 -1.13
N SER A 32 1.15 7.81 -1.53
CA SER A 32 0.16 7.25 -0.60
C SER A 32 0.78 6.31 0.43
N THR A 33 1.84 5.54 0.07
CA THR A 33 2.58 4.72 1.02
C THR A 33 3.33 5.59 2.03
N GLN A 34 4.03 6.62 1.56
CA GLN A 34 4.71 7.59 2.44
C GLN A 34 3.72 8.31 3.36
N ASP A 35 2.63 8.85 2.81
CA ASP A 35 1.63 9.64 3.54
C ASP A 35 0.86 8.82 4.58
N SER A 36 0.87 7.49 4.45
CA SER A 36 0.31 6.60 5.48
C SER A 36 1.07 6.65 6.80
N GLY A 37 2.36 7.03 6.79
CA GLY A 37 3.25 7.01 7.96
C GLY A 37 3.84 5.64 8.30
N LEU A 38 3.45 4.58 7.60
CA LEU A 38 3.96 3.22 7.87
C LEU A 38 5.48 3.13 7.71
N LEU A 39 6.04 3.76 6.67
CA LEU A 39 7.48 3.74 6.43
C LEU A 39 8.25 4.41 7.55
N ASP A 40 7.76 5.54 8.07
CA ASP A 40 8.40 6.25 9.20
C ASP A 40 8.37 5.42 10.47
N ALA A 41 7.30 4.64 10.69
CA ALA A 41 7.20 3.73 11.82
C ALA A 41 8.11 2.50 11.69
N LEU A 42 8.28 1.95 10.48
CA LEU A 42 9.03 0.71 10.26
C LEU A 42 10.53 0.93 9.99
N LYS A 43 10.93 2.07 9.40
CA LYS A 43 12.33 2.38 9.05
C LYS A 43 13.29 2.24 10.22
N PRO A 44 13.06 2.81 11.41
CA PRO A 44 14.00 2.69 12.53
C PRO A 44 14.22 1.22 12.96
N VAL A 45 13.17 0.41 12.87
CA VAL A 45 13.24 -1.02 13.21
C VAL A 45 14.03 -1.79 12.16
N PHE A 46 13.74 -1.53 10.88
CA PHE A 46 14.48 -2.10 9.76
C PHE A 46 15.98 -1.81 9.85
N GLU A 47 16.34 -0.54 10.02
CA GLU A 47 17.74 -0.10 10.09
C GLU A 47 18.47 -0.69 11.30
N LYS A 48 17.79 -0.77 12.46
CA LYS A 48 18.34 -1.41 13.67
C LYS A 48 18.58 -2.91 13.49
N GLU A 49 17.65 -3.62 12.85
CA GLU A 49 17.70 -5.08 12.71
C GLU A 49 18.65 -5.54 11.61
N THR A 50 18.82 -4.73 10.56
CA THR A 50 19.63 -5.10 9.39
C THR A 50 21.00 -4.41 9.33
N GLY A 51 21.19 -3.33 10.08
CA GLY A 51 22.37 -2.46 9.97
C GLY A 51 22.40 -1.61 8.69
N MET A 52 21.37 -1.70 7.85
CA MET A 52 21.27 -0.99 6.57
C MET A 52 20.61 0.38 6.76
N THR A 53 20.95 1.34 5.89
CA THR A 53 20.24 2.62 5.80
C THR A 53 19.20 2.55 4.69
N LEU A 54 17.91 2.79 4.99
CA LEU A 54 16.84 2.83 4.00
C LEU A 54 16.57 4.27 3.58
N LYS A 55 16.68 4.54 2.28
CA LYS A 55 16.27 5.80 1.64
C LYS A 55 15.18 5.51 0.62
N TRP A 56 14.27 6.46 0.40
CA TRP A 56 13.25 6.29 -0.64
C TRP A 56 12.90 7.59 -1.36
N VAL A 57 12.37 7.41 -2.55
CA VAL A 57 11.65 8.42 -3.31
C VAL A 57 10.19 8.00 -3.41
N ALA A 58 9.26 8.92 -3.10
CA ALA A 58 7.83 8.68 -3.15
C ALA A 58 7.19 9.47 -4.29
N VAL A 59 6.61 8.74 -5.25
CA VAL A 59 5.98 9.29 -6.47
C VAL A 59 4.75 8.47 -6.84
N GLY A 60 4.09 8.70 -7.98
CA GLY A 60 3.07 7.77 -8.48
C GLY A 60 3.66 6.43 -8.93
N THR A 61 2.90 5.31 -8.84
CA THR A 61 3.41 3.96 -9.18
C THR A 61 4.08 3.90 -10.55
N GLY A 62 3.48 4.51 -11.58
CA GLY A 62 4.10 4.53 -12.93
C GLY A 62 5.49 5.14 -12.92
N LYS A 63 5.66 6.27 -12.22
CA LYS A 63 6.96 6.94 -12.08
C LYS A 63 7.95 6.15 -11.23
N ALA A 64 7.47 5.47 -10.16
CA ALA A 64 8.32 4.58 -9.36
C ALA A 64 8.89 3.42 -10.20
N LEU A 65 8.06 2.81 -11.05
CA LEU A 65 8.51 1.79 -12.00
C LEU A 65 9.50 2.33 -13.04
N GLU A 66 9.33 3.56 -13.53
CA GLU A 66 10.30 4.20 -14.42
C GLU A 66 11.66 4.43 -13.74
N ILE A 67 11.66 4.93 -12.49
CA ILE A 67 12.89 5.10 -11.70
C ILE A 67 13.63 3.77 -11.56
N ALA A 68 12.89 2.69 -11.28
CA ALA A 68 13.47 1.35 -11.20
C ALA A 68 14.00 0.84 -12.57
N LYS A 69 13.28 1.09 -13.67
CA LYS A 69 13.76 0.77 -15.03
C LYS A 69 15.06 1.51 -15.40
N ASN A 70 15.22 2.72 -14.89
CA ASN A 70 16.43 3.53 -15.09
C ASN A 70 17.59 3.15 -14.16
N CYS A 71 17.42 2.10 -13.32
CA CYS A 71 18.42 1.65 -12.34
C CYS A 71 18.74 2.69 -11.24
N ASP A 72 17.78 3.57 -10.92
CA ASP A 72 17.90 4.61 -9.89
C ASP A 72 17.28 4.17 -8.55
N ALA A 73 16.86 2.91 -8.43
CA ALA A 73 16.41 2.25 -7.22
C ALA A 73 16.87 0.80 -7.19
N ASP A 74 17.04 0.26 -5.99
CA ASP A 74 17.37 -1.15 -5.75
C ASP A 74 16.11 -2.01 -5.61
N VAL A 75 15.08 -1.44 -4.99
CA VAL A 75 13.82 -2.13 -4.66
C VAL A 75 12.61 -1.22 -4.87
N LEU A 76 11.46 -1.85 -5.01
CA LEU A 76 10.15 -1.20 -5.07
C LEU A 76 9.28 -1.64 -3.90
N LEU A 77 8.46 -0.74 -3.39
CA LEU A 77 7.28 -1.05 -2.56
C LEU A 77 6.09 -0.30 -3.17
N VAL A 78 5.26 -1.01 -3.91
CA VAL A 78 4.18 -0.43 -4.73
C VAL A 78 2.89 -1.24 -4.62
N HIS A 79 1.79 -0.73 -5.20
CA HIS A 79 0.46 -1.32 -5.06
C HIS A 79 -0.38 -1.23 -6.34
N ALA A 80 0.20 -1.65 -7.47
CA ALA A 80 -0.50 -1.75 -8.76
C ALA A 80 -0.22 -3.12 -9.41
N PRO A 81 -0.83 -4.22 -8.95
CA PRO A 81 -0.45 -5.60 -9.30
C PRO A 81 -0.31 -5.87 -10.80
N ALA A 82 -1.16 -5.27 -11.65
CA ALA A 82 -1.06 -5.47 -13.10
C ALA A 82 0.22 -4.84 -13.69
N ALA A 83 0.55 -3.61 -13.26
CA ALA A 83 1.77 -2.93 -13.70
C ALA A 83 3.03 -3.60 -13.14
N GLU A 84 2.97 -4.09 -11.91
CA GLU A 84 4.05 -4.82 -11.25
C GLU A 84 4.37 -6.13 -11.96
N LYS A 85 3.33 -6.92 -12.30
CA LYS A 85 3.48 -8.16 -13.06
C LYS A 85 4.11 -7.90 -14.41
N LYS A 86 3.61 -6.90 -15.15
CA LYS A 86 4.20 -6.50 -16.42
C LYS A 86 5.67 -6.08 -16.29
N PHE A 87 6.03 -5.34 -15.24
CA PHE A 87 7.41 -4.95 -14.96
C PHE A 87 8.35 -6.15 -14.76
N VAL A 88 7.86 -7.21 -14.08
CA VAL A 88 8.60 -8.47 -13.90
C VAL A 88 8.65 -9.28 -15.19
N GLU A 89 7.54 -9.40 -15.92
CA GLU A 89 7.46 -10.10 -17.21
C GLU A 89 8.38 -9.48 -18.27
N GLU A 90 8.55 -8.16 -18.26
CA GLU A 90 9.51 -7.43 -19.10
C GLU A 90 10.97 -7.58 -18.63
N GLY A 91 11.22 -8.31 -17.55
CA GLY A 91 12.55 -8.59 -17.03
C GLY A 91 13.18 -7.46 -16.21
N HIS A 92 12.45 -6.38 -15.88
CA HIS A 92 12.96 -5.25 -15.11
C HIS A 92 13.00 -5.51 -13.61
N GLY A 93 12.20 -6.43 -13.12
CA GLY A 93 12.13 -6.83 -11.71
C GLY A 93 12.19 -8.34 -11.52
N VAL A 94 12.58 -8.75 -10.32
CA VAL A 94 12.59 -10.14 -9.85
C VAL A 94 11.96 -10.24 -8.47
N ASP A 95 11.63 -11.45 -8.05
CA ASP A 95 11.21 -11.77 -6.66
C ASP A 95 10.03 -10.92 -6.11
N ARG A 96 9.02 -10.66 -6.97
CA ARG A 96 7.82 -9.94 -6.55
C ARG A 96 7.09 -10.71 -5.45
N ARG A 97 7.03 -10.15 -4.24
CA ARG A 97 6.35 -10.74 -3.07
C ARG A 97 5.24 -9.83 -2.56
N GLN A 98 4.06 -10.39 -2.31
CA GLN A 98 2.98 -9.71 -1.60
C GLN A 98 3.37 -9.55 -0.13
N VAL A 99 3.09 -8.38 0.46
CA VAL A 99 3.48 -8.10 1.86
C VAL A 99 2.30 -7.67 2.72
N MET A 100 1.36 -6.93 2.17
CA MET A 100 0.20 -6.43 2.88
C MET A 100 -0.83 -5.90 1.88
N TYR A 101 -2.04 -5.64 2.37
CA TYR A 101 -3.02 -4.84 1.66
C TYR A 101 -3.63 -3.79 2.59
N ASN A 102 -4.10 -2.70 2.03
CA ASN A 102 -5.15 -1.89 2.60
C ASN A 102 -6.36 -1.96 1.67
N ASP A 103 -7.40 -1.19 1.92
CA ASP A 103 -8.56 -1.21 1.08
C ASP A 103 -9.01 0.19 0.67
N PHE A 104 -9.80 0.21 -0.37
CA PHE A 104 -10.69 1.30 -0.66
C PHE A 104 -12.02 1.06 0.05
N VAL A 105 -12.75 2.14 0.26
CA VAL A 105 -14.13 2.11 0.74
C VAL A 105 -14.98 3.02 -0.11
N ILE A 106 -16.27 2.71 -0.26
CA ILE A 106 -17.23 3.70 -0.75
C ILE A 106 -17.84 4.36 0.47
N VAL A 107 -17.74 5.66 0.51
CA VAL A 107 -18.38 6.51 1.51
C VAL A 107 -19.57 7.23 0.88
N GLY A 108 -20.52 7.63 1.69
CA GLY A 108 -21.70 8.35 1.25
C GLY A 108 -22.40 9.03 2.40
N PRO A 109 -23.50 9.76 2.14
CA PRO A 109 -24.29 10.37 3.20
C PRO A 109 -24.70 9.35 4.25
N ALA A 110 -24.69 9.74 5.54
CA ALA A 110 -25.06 8.85 6.63
C ALA A 110 -26.48 8.28 6.49
N ALA A 111 -27.39 9.01 5.85
CA ALA A 111 -28.76 8.59 5.56
C ALA A 111 -28.86 7.54 4.43
N ASP A 112 -27.80 7.34 3.66
CA ASP A 112 -27.70 6.39 2.53
C ASP A 112 -28.90 6.43 1.57
N PRO A 113 -29.17 7.54 0.88
CA PRO A 113 -30.37 7.68 0.03
C PRO A 113 -30.40 6.70 -1.14
N ALA A 114 -29.27 6.18 -1.58
CA ALA A 114 -29.22 5.13 -2.59
C ALA A 114 -29.50 3.74 -2.00
N GLY A 115 -29.37 3.53 -0.68
CA GLY A 115 -29.62 2.25 -0.01
C GLY A 115 -28.57 1.21 -0.36
N VAL A 116 -27.29 1.60 -0.35
CA VAL A 116 -26.17 0.72 -0.78
C VAL A 116 -25.36 0.15 0.36
N LYS A 117 -25.68 0.51 1.60
CA LYS A 117 -24.94 0.09 2.78
C LYS A 117 -24.89 -1.44 2.88
N GLY A 118 -23.67 -1.99 2.98
CA GLY A 118 -23.43 -3.43 3.10
C GLY A 118 -23.57 -4.23 1.81
N MET A 119 -23.81 -3.59 0.67
CA MET A 119 -23.84 -4.26 -0.62
C MET A 119 -22.44 -4.64 -1.10
N ALA A 120 -22.35 -5.64 -1.99
CA ALA A 120 -21.15 -5.85 -2.80
C ALA A 120 -20.90 -4.63 -3.70
N THR A 121 -19.64 -4.32 -3.95
CA THR A 121 -19.22 -3.09 -4.65
C THR A 121 -19.90 -2.89 -6.00
N ALA A 122 -19.96 -3.95 -6.84
CA ALA A 122 -20.59 -3.87 -8.15
C ALA A 122 -22.10 -3.59 -8.05
N ALA A 123 -22.81 -4.22 -7.11
CA ALA A 123 -24.22 -3.99 -6.86
C ALA A 123 -24.48 -2.55 -6.36
N ALA A 124 -23.62 -2.05 -5.45
CA ALA A 124 -23.70 -0.70 -4.93
C ALA A 124 -23.56 0.35 -6.05
N LEU A 125 -22.56 0.18 -6.93
CA LEU A 125 -22.35 1.08 -8.06
C LEU A 125 -23.54 1.06 -9.05
N LYS A 126 -24.09 -0.12 -9.36
CA LYS A 126 -25.32 -0.25 -10.19
C LYS A 126 -26.49 0.48 -9.55
N GLN A 127 -26.65 0.36 -8.24
CA GLN A 127 -27.74 1.01 -7.50
C GLN A 127 -27.59 2.54 -7.45
N ILE A 128 -26.36 3.05 -7.22
CA ILE A 128 -26.06 4.49 -7.29
C ILE A 128 -26.40 5.05 -8.66
N ALA A 129 -25.99 4.37 -9.73
CA ALA A 129 -26.27 4.76 -11.11
C ALA A 129 -27.77 4.71 -11.41
N ALA A 130 -28.49 3.66 -11.02
CA ALA A 130 -29.92 3.51 -11.24
C ALA A 130 -30.74 4.63 -10.56
N LYS A 131 -30.32 5.02 -9.36
CA LYS A 131 -30.94 6.13 -8.61
C LYS A 131 -30.43 7.51 -9.01
N LYS A 132 -29.43 7.59 -9.91
CA LYS A 132 -28.75 8.83 -10.28
C LYS A 132 -28.31 9.65 -9.05
N ALA A 133 -27.91 8.93 -7.99
CA ALA A 133 -27.42 9.55 -6.77
C ALA A 133 -26.04 10.16 -7.02
N ASN A 134 -25.77 11.34 -6.48
CA ASN A 134 -24.51 12.03 -6.68
C ASN A 134 -23.33 11.12 -6.35
N PHE A 135 -22.39 10.98 -7.28
CA PHE A 135 -21.13 10.31 -7.09
C PHE A 135 -19.98 11.25 -7.41
N VAL A 136 -19.09 11.46 -6.46
CA VAL A 136 -17.96 12.38 -6.61
C VAL A 136 -16.70 11.58 -6.85
N SER A 137 -16.23 11.60 -8.09
CA SER A 137 -14.98 10.98 -8.53
C SER A 137 -13.80 11.91 -8.30
N ARG A 138 -12.63 11.34 -8.00
CA ARG A 138 -11.38 12.11 -8.03
C ARG A 138 -11.13 12.78 -9.39
N GLY A 139 -11.40 12.06 -10.50
CA GLY A 139 -11.33 12.60 -11.84
C GLY A 139 -9.96 13.09 -12.32
N ASP A 140 -8.87 12.75 -11.60
CA ASP A 140 -7.51 13.31 -11.76
C ASP A 140 -6.48 12.31 -12.33
N LYS A 141 -6.94 11.17 -12.85
CA LYS A 141 -6.11 10.06 -13.37
C LYS A 141 -5.16 9.44 -12.33
N SER A 142 -5.36 9.70 -11.04
CA SER A 142 -4.62 9.07 -9.93
C SER A 142 -4.88 7.56 -9.82
N GLY A 143 -4.16 6.92 -8.89
CA GLY A 143 -4.38 5.51 -8.56
C GLY A 143 -5.81 5.22 -8.10
N THR A 144 -6.39 6.10 -7.27
CA THR A 144 -7.78 5.99 -6.81
C THR A 144 -8.77 6.14 -7.95
N HIS A 145 -8.58 7.13 -8.85
CA HIS A 145 -9.43 7.28 -10.03
C HIS A 145 -9.36 6.05 -10.96
N LYS A 146 -8.16 5.52 -11.19
CA LYS A 146 -7.99 4.27 -11.97
C LYS A 146 -8.64 3.05 -11.28
N ALA A 147 -8.59 2.96 -9.96
CA ALA A 147 -9.29 1.93 -9.21
C ALA A 147 -10.81 2.06 -9.37
N GLU A 148 -11.35 3.27 -9.26
CA GLU A 148 -12.77 3.58 -9.48
C GLU A 148 -13.23 3.15 -10.88
N GLN A 149 -12.52 3.54 -11.94
CA GLN A 149 -12.83 3.16 -13.33
C GLN A 149 -12.91 1.63 -13.50
N LYS A 150 -11.98 0.89 -12.86
CA LYS A 150 -12.03 -0.58 -12.86
C LYS A 150 -13.25 -1.13 -12.14
N LEU A 151 -13.70 -0.48 -11.08
CA LEU A 151 -14.91 -0.90 -10.34
C LEU A 151 -16.18 -0.67 -11.17
N TRP A 152 -16.28 0.46 -11.89
CA TRP A 152 -17.37 0.69 -12.85
C TRP A 152 -17.39 -0.39 -13.94
N THR A 153 -16.24 -0.70 -14.52
CA THR A 153 -16.11 -1.79 -15.52
C THR A 153 -16.52 -3.15 -14.94
N LYS A 154 -16.10 -3.48 -13.70
CA LYS A 154 -16.52 -4.71 -13.01
C LYS A 154 -18.01 -4.75 -12.70
N ALA A 155 -18.64 -3.61 -12.53
CA ALA A 155 -20.07 -3.47 -12.40
C ALA A 155 -20.80 -3.55 -13.77
N GLU A 156 -20.08 -3.84 -14.87
CA GLU A 156 -20.63 -3.87 -16.23
C GLU A 156 -21.24 -2.54 -16.66
N LEU A 157 -20.71 -1.44 -16.13
CA LEU A 157 -21.10 -0.08 -16.46
C LEU A 157 -19.92 0.65 -17.09
N ALA A 158 -20.19 1.48 -18.10
CA ALA A 158 -19.22 2.49 -18.51
C ALA A 158 -19.04 3.53 -17.38
N GLU A 159 -17.86 4.16 -17.31
CA GLU A 159 -17.66 5.30 -16.42
C GLU A 159 -18.68 6.41 -16.77
N PRO A 160 -19.51 6.83 -15.81
CA PRO A 160 -20.65 7.71 -16.13
C PRO A 160 -20.25 9.19 -16.26
N SER A 161 -19.13 9.47 -16.89
CA SER A 161 -18.49 10.80 -16.98
C SER A 161 -19.33 11.86 -17.69
N GLN A 162 -20.36 11.45 -18.44
CA GLN A 162 -21.30 12.37 -19.13
C GLN A 162 -22.58 12.62 -18.31
N GLU A 163 -22.75 11.94 -17.20
CA GLU A 163 -23.95 12.04 -16.38
C GLU A 163 -23.83 13.19 -15.36
N LYS A 164 -24.91 13.97 -15.19
CA LYS A 164 -24.90 15.12 -14.26
C LYS A 164 -24.69 14.73 -12.78
N TRP A 165 -25.07 13.52 -12.41
CA TRP A 165 -24.89 12.99 -11.05
C TRP A 165 -23.46 12.46 -10.79
N TYR A 166 -22.65 12.31 -11.84
CA TYR A 166 -21.23 11.96 -11.70
C TYR A 166 -20.38 13.21 -11.77
N ILE A 167 -19.80 13.59 -10.65
CA ILE A 167 -19.11 14.86 -10.45
C ILE A 167 -17.59 14.59 -10.40
N SER A 168 -16.87 15.08 -11.39
CA SER A 168 -15.40 15.01 -11.38
C SER A 168 -14.82 16.14 -10.54
N ALA A 169 -14.15 15.81 -9.43
CA ALA A 169 -13.52 16.80 -8.56
C ALA A 169 -12.25 17.39 -9.16
N GLY A 170 -11.48 16.60 -9.93
CA GLY A 170 -10.20 17.03 -10.50
C GLY A 170 -9.14 17.34 -9.44
N GLN A 171 -9.29 16.84 -8.20
CA GLN A 171 -8.51 17.24 -7.04
C GLN A 171 -8.05 16.03 -6.20
N GLY A 172 -7.22 16.28 -5.18
CA GLY A 172 -6.78 15.26 -4.23
C GLY A 172 -7.93 14.67 -3.40
N MET A 173 -7.66 13.50 -2.77
CA MET A 173 -8.74 12.71 -2.14
C MET A 173 -9.46 13.44 -1.01
N MET A 174 -8.74 14.20 -0.17
CA MET A 174 -9.37 14.97 0.92
C MET A 174 -10.34 16.02 0.38
N ALA A 175 -9.97 16.75 -0.68
CA ALA A 175 -10.85 17.72 -1.33
C ALA A 175 -12.07 17.04 -2.00
N THR A 176 -11.86 15.85 -2.58
CA THR A 176 -12.95 15.02 -3.13
C THR A 176 -13.95 14.62 -2.04
N LEU A 177 -13.48 14.23 -0.86
CA LEU A 177 -14.36 13.90 0.27
C LEU A 177 -15.13 15.11 0.79
N ASN A 178 -14.49 16.28 0.87
CA ASN A 178 -15.19 17.53 1.24
C ASN A 178 -16.29 17.85 0.22
N MET A 179 -16.02 17.69 -1.08
CA MET A 179 -17.02 17.88 -2.12
C MET A 179 -18.15 16.84 -2.03
N ALA A 180 -17.83 15.56 -1.73
CA ALA A 180 -18.85 14.53 -1.52
C ALA A 180 -19.75 14.87 -0.34
N ALA A 181 -19.20 15.37 0.76
CA ALA A 181 -19.96 15.85 1.91
C ALA A 181 -20.90 17.00 1.55
N GLU A 182 -20.41 18.02 0.84
CA GLU A 182 -21.18 19.17 0.38
C GLU A 182 -22.31 18.77 -0.58
N LYS A 183 -22.02 17.88 -1.53
CA LYS A 183 -22.99 17.43 -2.53
C LYS A 183 -23.90 16.31 -2.05
N GLN A 184 -23.76 15.87 -0.80
CA GLN A 184 -24.44 14.69 -0.26
C GLN A 184 -24.28 13.48 -1.21
N GLY A 185 -23.07 13.27 -1.70
CA GLY A 185 -22.72 12.29 -2.71
C GLY A 185 -21.92 11.13 -2.15
N TYR A 186 -21.83 10.10 -2.96
CA TYR A 186 -20.96 8.94 -2.73
C TYR A 186 -19.58 9.22 -3.32
N ALA A 187 -18.54 8.58 -2.79
CA ALA A 187 -17.19 8.65 -3.33
C ALA A 187 -16.40 7.38 -3.01
N LEU A 188 -15.51 6.97 -3.91
CA LEU A 188 -14.47 6.00 -3.62
C LEU A 188 -13.30 6.70 -2.95
N THR A 189 -12.82 6.18 -1.83
CA THR A 189 -11.64 6.70 -1.15
C THR A 189 -10.76 5.57 -0.62
N ASP A 190 -9.45 5.80 -0.49
CA ASP A 190 -8.60 4.93 0.30
C ASP A 190 -8.93 5.06 1.79
N ARG A 191 -8.79 3.96 2.53
CA ARG A 191 -9.11 3.94 3.96
C ARG A 191 -8.27 4.91 4.78
N GLY A 192 -7.01 5.14 4.41
CA GLY A 192 -6.15 6.07 5.13
C GLY A 192 -6.68 7.51 5.08
N THR A 193 -7.06 7.98 3.90
CA THR A 193 -7.68 9.31 3.76
C THR A 193 -9.02 9.38 4.48
N TRP A 194 -9.84 8.32 4.41
CA TRP A 194 -11.09 8.24 5.16
C TRP A 194 -10.89 8.37 6.67
N ILE A 195 -9.91 7.65 7.24
CA ILE A 195 -9.60 7.71 8.68
C ILE A 195 -9.25 9.15 9.10
N LYS A 196 -8.40 9.82 8.31
CA LYS A 196 -8.02 11.23 8.57
C LYS A 196 -9.21 12.17 8.43
N PHE A 197 -10.03 12.00 7.39
CA PHE A 197 -11.26 12.79 7.20
C PHE A 197 -12.21 12.63 8.39
N ALA A 198 -12.44 11.40 8.82
CA ALA A 198 -13.32 11.11 9.96
C ALA A 198 -12.77 11.69 11.28
N ALA A 199 -11.44 11.66 11.50
CA ALA A 199 -10.80 12.24 12.67
C ALA A 199 -10.97 13.77 12.75
N VAL A 200 -10.94 14.46 11.60
CA VAL A 200 -11.18 15.92 11.54
C VAL A 200 -12.63 16.26 11.88
N HIS A 201 -13.60 15.50 11.35
CA HIS A 201 -15.03 15.80 11.50
C HIS A 201 -15.64 15.24 12.78
N LYS A 202 -15.02 14.23 13.40
CA LYS A 202 -15.49 13.58 14.64
C LYS A 202 -16.98 13.20 14.58
N ASP A 203 -17.74 13.56 15.61
CA ASP A 203 -19.17 13.25 15.73
C ASP A 203 -20.08 13.98 14.73
N LYS A 204 -19.53 14.98 14.01
CA LYS A 204 -20.23 15.76 12.97
C LYS A 204 -19.91 15.31 11.56
N ASN A 205 -19.39 14.08 11.41
CA ASN A 205 -19.01 13.56 10.09
C ASN A 205 -20.25 13.42 9.19
N PRO A 206 -20.34 14.17 8.08
CA PRO A 206 -21.49 14.12 7.18
C PRO A 206 -21.54 12.85 6.32
N LEU A 207 -20.42 12.11 6.26
CA LEU A 207 -20.27 10.88 5.49
C LEU A 207 -20.09 9.68 6.42
N ALA A 208 -20.45 8.51 5.91
CA ALA A 208 -20.22 7.22 6.54
C ALA A 208 -19.65 6.23 5.52
N VAL A 209 -18.96 5.19 5.98
CA VAL A 209 -18.63 4.04 5.14
C VAL A 209 -19.92 3.27 4.85
N VAL A 210 -20.22 3.10 3.57
CA VAL A 210 -21.42 2.38 3.11
C VAL A 210 -21.06 1.05 2.44
N VAL A 211 -19.87 0.95 1.79
CA VAL A 211 -19.38 -0.31 1.21
C VAL A 211 -17.93 -0.53 1.61
N GLU A 212 -17.65 -1.67 2.19
CA GLU A 212 -16.31 -2.13 2.57
C GLU A 212 -16.22 -3.66 2.58
N GLY A 213 -15.01 -4.21 2.73
CA GLY A 213 -14.78 -5.65 2.89
C GLY A 213 -14.88 -6.48 1.61
N ASP A 214 -15.29 -5.90 0.49
CA ASP A 214 -15.30 -6.58 -0.80
C ASP A 214 -13.85 -6.74 -1.33
N LYS A 215 -13.51 -7.94 -1.82
CA LYS A 215 -12.19 -8.21 -2.43
C LYS A 215 -11.87 -7.29 -3.61
N ALA A 216 -12.89 -6.76 -4.29
CA ALA A 216 -12.71 -5.80 -5.37
C ALA A 216 -12.10 -4.47 -4.90
N LEU A 217 -12.23 -4.16 -3.60
CA LEU A 217 -11.69 -2.95 -2.95
C LEU A 217 -10.28 -3.14 -2.41
N PHE A 218 -9.71 -4.34 -2.45
CA PHE A 218 -8.38 -4.58 -1.91
C PHE A 218 -7.31 -3.89 -2.75
N ASN A 219 -6.40 -3.23 -2.05
CA ASN A 219 -5.26 -2.52 -2.60
C ASN A 219 -3.99 -3.24 -2.13
N GLN A 220 -3.52 -4.20 -2.96
CA GLN A 220 -2.42 -5.10 -2.66
C GLN A 220 -1.08 -4.40 -2.83
N TYR A 221 -0.23 -4.45 -1.81
CA TYR A 221 1.15 -3.99 -1.81
C TYR A 221 2.12 -5.14 -2.01
N SER A 222 3.15 -4.88 -2.81
CA SER A 222 4.23 -5.83 -3.06
C SER A 222 5.59 -5.14 -2.98
N VAL A 223 6.59 -5.92 -2.55
CA VAL A 223 8.01 -5.59 -2.73
C VAL A 223 8.52 -6.28 -3.98
N ILE A 224 9.47 -5.65 -4.68
CA ILE A 224 10.07 -6.16 -5.92
C ILE A 224 11.53 -5.73 -5.94
N THR A 225 12.45 -6.66 -6.14
CA THR A 225 13.86 -6.34 -6.42
C THR A 225 14.01 -5.90 -7.87
N VAL A 226 14.71 -4.80 -8.11
CA VAL A 226 15.12 -4.39 -9.46
C VAL A 226 16.12 -5.41 -9.99
N ASN A 227 15.95 -5.85 -11.24
CA ASN A 227 16.71 -6.97 -11.78
C ASN A 227 18.21 -6.64 -11.95
N PRO A 228 19.11 -7.26 -11.19
CA PRO A 228 20.54 -6.99 -11.26
C PRO A 228 21.16 -7.33 -12.63
N ALA A 229 20.54 -8.22 -13.42
CA ALA A 229 21.01 -8.55 -14.76
C ALA A 229 20.84 -7.38 -15.75
N GLN A 230 19.83 -6.53 -15.54
CA GLN A 230 19.61 -5.31 -16.33
C GLN A 230 20.21 -4.08 -15.65
N CYS A 231 20.28 -4.08 -14.31
CA CYS A 231 20.77 -2.97 -13.50
C CYS A 231 21.96 -3.41 -12.63
N PRO A 232 23.19 -3.46 -13.16
CA PRO A 232 24.37 -3.99 -12.44
C PRO A 232 24.74 -3.21 -11.18
N LYS A 233 24.23 -2.00 -10.99
CA LYS A 233 24.45 -1.18 -9.78
C LYS A 233 23.55 -1.54 -8.62
N VAL A 234 22.51 -2.35 -8.87
CA VAL A 234 21.56 -2.78 -7.83
C VAL A 234 22.29 -3.62 -6.77
N GLN A 235 22.06 -3.27 -5.52
CA GLN A 235 22.68 -3.95 -4.38
C GLN A 235 21.89 -5.22 -4.04
N LYS A 236 22.14 -6.30 -4.79
CA LYS A 236 21.36 -7.54 -4.76
C LYS A 236 21.17 -8.12 -3.36
N GLU A 237 22.26 -8.21 -2.56
CA GLU A 237 22.22 -8.78 -1.21
C GLU A 237 21.37 -7.90 -0.26
N LEU A 238 21.48 -6.59 -0.39
CA LEU A 238 20.66 -5.66 0.42
C LEU A 238 19.19 -5.73 0.02
N ALA A 239 18.91 -5.84 -1.29
CA ALA A 239 17.56 -5.99 -1.81
C ALA A 239 16.91 -7.30 -1.32
N ALA A 240 17.64 -8.44 -1.34
CA ALA A 240 17.15 -9.70 -0.81
C ALA A 240 16.87 -9.61 0.71
N THR A 241 17.76 -8.98 1.47
CA THR A 241 17.57 -8.74 2.91
C THR A 241 16.31 -7.90 3.16
N PHE A 242 16.07 -6.88 2.34
CA PHE A 242 14.86 -6.04 2.41
C PHE A 242 13.59 -6.85 2.17
N GLU A 243 13.54 -7.64 1.11
CA GLU A 243 12.38 -8.48 0.80
C GLU A 243 12.10 -9.50 1.90
N ASP A 244 13.13 -10.20 2.40
CA ASP A 244 13.00 -11.16 3.48
C ASP A 244 12.51 -10.50 4.77
N TRP A 245 12.98 -9.27 5.03
CA TRP A 245 12.54 -8.51 6.21
C TRP A 245 11.03 -8.18 6.13
N TRP A 246 10.51 -7.80 4.96
CA TRP A 246 9.09 -7.48 4.80
C TRP A 246 8.17 -8.69 4.98
N VAL A 247 8.63 -9.88 4.60
CA VAL A 247 7.79 -11.10 4.67
C VAL A 247 7.95 -11.89 5.96
N LYS A 248 8.94 -11.58 6.80
CA LYS A 248 9.16 -12.32 8.05
C LYS A 248 8.02 -12.10 9.05
N PRO A 249 7.69 -13.13 9.89
CA PRO A 249 6.54 -13.07 10.81
C PRO A 249 6.54 -11.86 11.74
N GLU A 250 7.69 -11.41 12.22
CA GLU A 250 7.82 -10.28 13.15
C GLU A 250 7.44 -8.97 12.46
N THR A 251 7.88 -8.75 11.23
CA THR A 251 7.49 -7.57 10.44
C THR A 251 6.01 -7.60 10.09
N GLN A 252 5.48 -8.78 9.73
CA GLN A 252 4.05 -8.94 9.47
C GLN A 252 3.19 -8.62 10.71
N LYS A 253 3.63 -9.00 11.91
CA LYS A 253 2.99 -8.59 13.17
C LYS A 253 3.04 -7.07 13.40
N ARG A 254 4.17 -6.41 13.07
CA ARG A 254 4.28 -4.95 13.17
C ARG A 254 3.36 -4.23 12.20
N ILE A 255 3.24 -4.73 10.97
CA ILE A 255 2.28 -4.20 9.98
C ILE A 255 0.85 -4.32 10.51
N ALA A 256 0.48 -5.48 11.09
CA ALA A 256 -0.84 -5.69 11.68
C ALA A 256 -1.12 -4.76 12.88
N ALA A 257 -0.09 -4.46 13.67
CA ALA A 257 -0.19 -3.59 14.84
C ALA A 257 -0.15 -2.09 14.49
N TYR A 258 0.21 -1.74 13.25
CA TYR A 258 0.26 -0.34 12.84
C TYR A 258 -1.14 0.26 12.81
N GLN A 259 -1.30 1.40 13.46
CA GLN A 259 -2.56 2.13 13.54
C GLN A 259 -2.38 3.57 13.08
N LEU A 260 -3.36 4.04 12.29
CA LEU A 260 -3.53 5.43 11.93
C LEU A 260 -4.74 5.95 12.70
N GLU A 261 -4.57 7.00 13.52
CA GLU A 261 -5.63 7.54 14.37
C GLU A 261 -6.36 6.43 15.20
N GLY A 262 -5.57 5.51 15.76
CA GLY A 262 -6.09 4.40 16.56
C GLY A 262 -6.81 3.30 15.79
N LYS A 263 -6.76 3.30 14.45
CA LYS A 263 -7.40 2.29 13.60
C LYS A 263 -6.38 1.55 12.74
N GLN A 264 -6.52 0.23 12.64
CA GLN A 264 -5.68 -0.58 11.76
C GLN A 264 -5.87 -0.13 10.30
N LEU A 265 -4.74 0.11 9.61
CA LEU A 265 -4.75 0.54 8.22
C LEU A 265 -4.27 -0.55 7.26
N PHE A 266 -3.31 -1.36 7.65
CA PHE A 266 -2.73 -2.41 6.81
C PHE A 266 -3.00 -3.80 7.37
N PHE A 267 -3.23 -4.74 6.47
CA PHE A 267 -3.49 -6.15 6.75
C PHE A 267 -2.39 -6.99 6.13
N PRO A 268 -1.54 -7.64 6.94
CA PRO A 268 -0.43 -8.45 6.45
C PRO A 268 -0.93 -9.70 5.72
N ASN A 269 -0.28 -10.05 4.61
CA ASN A 269 -0.64 -11.23 3.84
C ASN A 269 0.55 -11.88 3.10
N ALA A 270 1.76 -11.71 3.59
CA ALA A 270 2.91 -12.41 3.05
C ALA A 270 2.71 -13.94 3.10
N GLY A 271 3.00 -14.62 2.00
CA GLY A 271 2.89 -16.08 1.91
C GLY A 271 1.44 -16.63 1.81
N LYS A 272 0.46 -15.76 1.54
CA LYS A 272 -0.95 -16.17 1.36
C LYS A 272 -1.36 -16.17 -0.10
#